data_54b645baeb3fe8a3aac3d173ab304eed
#
_entry.id   54b645baeb3fe8a3aac3d173ab304eed
#
_cell.length_a   1.000
_cell.length_b   1.000
_cell.length_c   1.000
_cell.angle_alpha   90.00
_cell.angle_beta   90.00
_cell.angle_gamma   90.00
#
_symmetry.space_group_name_H-M   'P 1'
#
loop_
_entity.id
_entity.type
_entity.pdbx_description
1 polymer ?
#
loop_
_entity_poly.entity_id
_entity_poly.type
_entity_poly.pdbx_seq_one_letter_code
_entity_poly.pdbx_strand_id
1 'polypeptide(L)' 'RKKWNILQRMKEESTITQVKLMEEFNLTRKQVQKLIKDLREDGLIERQGSNRSGKWVVKK' A
#
# COMPACT_ATOMS: atom_id res chain seq x y z
N ARG A 1 -5.08 -0.90 13.52
CA ARG A 1 -5.21 -2.00 12.60
C ARG A 1 -4.33 -1.81 11.39
N LYS A 2 -3.60 -2.85 11.06
CA LYS A 2 -2.55 -2.75 10.04
C LYS A 2 -3.08 -2.31 8.68
N LYS A 3 -4.22 -2.83 8.29
CA LYS A 3 -4.81 -2.49 6.99
C LYS A 3 -5.09 -1.00 6.86
N TRP A 4 -5.70 -0.42 7.87
CA TRP A 4 -6.02 1.01 7.87
C TRP A 4 -4.77 1.87 8.01
N ASN A 5 -3.79 1.40 8.78
CA ASN A 5 -2.53 2.11 8.92
C ASN A 5 -1.79 2.19 7.59
N ILE A 6 -1.79 1.10 6.84
CA ILE A 6 -1.17 1.08 5.51
C ILE A 6 -1.90 2.02 4.57
N LEU A 7 -3.23 1.99 4.59
CA LEU A 7 -4.03 2.89 3.76
C LEU A 7 -3.70 4.35 4.08
N GLN A 8 -3.59 4.68 5.34
CA GLN A 8 -3.27 6.04 5.78
C GLN A 8 -1.89 6.46 5.29
N ARG A 9 -0.91 5.55 5.36
CA ARG A 9 0.43 5.85 4.87
C ARG A 9 0.44 6.10 3.36
N MET A 10 -0.36 5.35 2.63
CA MET A 10 -0.47 5.55 1.19
C MET A 10 -1.11 6.90 0.85
N LYS A 11 -2.01 7.38 1.70
CA LYS A 11 -2.57 8.72 1.53
C LYS A 11 -1.52 9.79 1.74
N GLU A 12 -0.68 9.61 2.75
CA GLU A 12 0.36 10.58 3.10
C GLU A 12 1.49 10.60 2.08
N GLU A 13 1.83 9.41 1.58
CA GLU A 13 2.92 9.26 0.63
C GLU A 13 2.52 8.28 -0.46
N SER A 14 1.99 8.80 -1.56
CA SER A 14 1.46 7.96 -2.63
C SER A 14 2.53 7.15 -3.37
N THR A 15 3.79 7.52 -3.25
CA THR A 15 4.91 6.81 -3.87
C THR A 15 5.58 5.81 -2.95
N ILE A 16 5.02 5.58 -1.76
CA ILE A 16 5.62 4.66 -0.80
C ILE A 16 5.76 3.26 -1.40
N THR A 17 6.90 2.61 -1.13
CA THR A 17 7.18 1.28 -1.67
C THR A 17 6.76 0.19 -0.69
N GLN A 18 6.66 -1.04 -1.20
CA GLN A 18 6.37 -2.18 -0.33
C GLN A 18 7.46 -2.38 0.70
N VAL A 19 8.72 -2.17 0.29
CA VAL A 19 9.85 -2.29 1.22
C VAL A 19 9.70 -1.30 2.37
N LYS A 20 9.31 -0.09 2.06
CA LYS A 20 9.11 0.94 3.09
C LYS A 20 7.99 0.54 4.05
N LEU A 21 6.90 0.01 3.51
CA LEU A 21 5.80 -0.48 4.34
C LEU A 21 6.24 -1.62 5.24
N MET A 22 7.05 -2.54 4.72
CA MET A 22 7.58 -3.64 5.51
C MET A 22 8.39 -3.12 6.69
N GLU A 23 9.23 -2.14 6.45
CA GLU A 23 10.09 -1.56 7.49
C GLU A 23 9.28 -0.78 8.53
N GLU A 24 8.37 0.05 8.08
CA GLU A 24 7.61 0.91 8.99
C GLU A 24 6.67 0.12 9.88
N PHE A 25 6.07 -0.94 9.36
CA PHE A 25 5.10 -1.72 10.11
C PHE A 25 5.64 -3.05 10.60
N ASN A 26 6.93 -3.29 10.37
CA ASN A 26 7.58 -4.53 10.79
C ASN A 26 6.84 -5.76 10.27
N LEU A 27 6.55 -5.76 8.97
CA LEU A 27 5.81 -6.82 8.32
C LEU A 27 6.71 -7.56 7.32
N THR A 28 6.34 -8.79 7.02
CA THR A 28 7.02 -9.54 5.96
C THR A 28 6.46 -9.12 4.60
N ARG A 29 7.19 -9.48 3.54
CA ARG A 29 6.74 -9.18 2.18
C ARG A 29 5.37 -9.80 1.92
N LYS A 30 5.17 -11.04 2.33
CA LYS A 30 3.88 -11.72 2.13
C LYS A 30 2.74 -10.99 2.82
N GLN A 31 2.99 -10.53 4.04
CA GLN A 31 1.96 -9.80 4.80
C GLN A 31 1.60 -8.48 4.11
N VAL A 32 2.62 -7.75 3.64
CA VAL A 32 2.37 -6.49 2.94
C VAL A 32 1.61 -6.75 1.64
N GLN A 33 2.04 -7.74 0.87
CA GLN A 33 1.36 -8.08 -0.39
C GLN A 33 -0.09 -8.46 -0.17
N LYS A 34 -0.36 -9.23 0.87
CA LYS A 34 -1.73 -9.64 1.18
C LYS A 34 -2.59 -8.44 1.55
N LEU A 35 -2.06 -7.54 2.37
CA LEU A 35 -2.80 -6.34 2.76
C LEU A 35 -3.07 -5.43 1.57
N ILE A 36 -2.09 -5.27 0.70
CA ILE A 36 -2.27 -4.48 -0.52
C ILE A 36 -3.32 -5.11 -1.41
N LYS A 37 -3.27 -6.42 -1.57
CA LYS A 37 -4.26 -7.13 -2.39
C LYS A 37 -5.66 -6.94 -1.82
N ASP A 38 -5.81 -7.07 -0.51
CA ASP A 38 -7.11 -6.87 0.14
C ASP A 38 -7.64 -5.46 -0.09
N LEU A 39 -6.77 -4.46 0.05
CA LEU A 39 -7.17 -3.07 -0.17
C LEU A 39 -7.59 -2.84 -1.62
N ARG A 40 -6.89 -3.44 -2.57
CA ARG A 40 -7.24 -3.32 -3.99
C ARG A 40 -8.57 -4.00 -4.29
N GLU A 41 -8.80 -5.18 -3.74
CA GLU A 41 -10.04 -5.91 -3.96
C GLU A 41 -11.23 -5.18 -3.35
N ASP A 42 -11.01 -4.50 -2.23
CA ASP A 42 -12.04 -3.67 -1.60
C ASP A 42 -12.29 -2.36 -2.36
N GLY A 43 -11.47 -2.06 -3.36
CA GLY A 43 -11.62 -0.84 -4.12
C GLY A 43 -11.15 0.40 -3.40
N LEU A 44 -10.34 0.24 -2.36
CA LEU A 44 -9.86 1.37 -1.56
C LEU A 44 -8.60 2.00 -2.14
N ILE A 45 -7.83 1.25 -2.90
CA ILE A 45 -6.62 1.76 -3.53
C ILE A 45 -6.52 1.26 -4.97
N GLU A 46 -5.73 1.97 -5.75
CA GLU A 46 -5.45 1.59 -7.13
C GLU A 46 -4.00 1.94 -7.44
N ARG A 47 -3.35 1.11 -8.21
CA ARG A 47 -1.97 1.36 -8.63
C ARG A 47 -1.97 2.06 -9.98
N GLN A 48 -1.31 3.19 -10.07
CA GLN A 48 -1.15 3.93 -11.31
C GLN A 48 0.31 3.99 -11.72
N GLY A 49 0.55 3.94 -13.02
CA GLY A 49 1.89 4.05 -13.57
C GLY A 49 2.58 2.71 -13.70
N SER A 50 3.86 2.77 -14.07
CA SER A 50 4.66 1.57 -14.25
C SER A 50 5.22 1.09 -12.91
N ASN A 51 5.89 -0.07 -12.95
CA ASN A 51 6.53 -0.62 -11.75
C ASN A 51 7.60 0.31 -11.18
N ARG A 52 8.19 1.14 -12.02
CA ARG A 52 9.27 2.02 -11.60
C ARG A 52 8.77 3.36 -11.09
N SER A 53 7.74 3.89 -11.71
CA SER A 53 7.22 5.20 -11.36
C SER A 53 5.77 5.16 -10.94
N GLY A 54 5.29 3.99 -10.55
CA GLY A 54 3.93 3.83 -10.11
C GLY A 54 3.68 4.48 -8.76
N LYS A 55 2.45 4.85 -8.54
CA LYS A 55 2.03 5.39 -7.26
C LYS A 55 0.70 4.79 -6.84
N TRP A 56 0.41 4.89 -5.56
CA TRP A 56 -0.86 4.40 -5.01
C TRP A 56 -1.88 5.51 -5.02
N VAL A 57 -3.05 5.21 -5.53
CA VAL A 57 -4.17 6.16 -5.49
C VAL A 57 -5.16 5.64 -4.46
N VAL A 58 -5.37 6.40 -3.41
CA VAL A 58 -6.32 6.04 -2.36
C VAL A 58 -7.66 6.64 -2.73
N LYS A 59 -8.64 5.76 -2.94
CA LYS A 59 -9.96 6.19 -3.41
C LYS A 59 -10.90 6.57 -2.29
N LYS A 60 -10.48 6.37 -1.04
CA LYS A 60 -11.38 6.65 0.06
C LYS A 60 -10.72 7.43 1.18
#